data_d6671248784b04d9b07fe089074f7744
#
_entry.id   d6671248784b04d9b07fe089074f7744
#
_cell.length_a   1.000
_cell.length_b   1.000
_cell.length_c   1.000
_cell.angle_alpha   90.00
_cell.angle_beta   90.00
_cell.angle_gamma   90.00
#
_symmetry.space_group_name_H-M   'P 1'
#
loop_
_entity.id
_entity.type
_entity.pdbx_description
1 polymer ?
#
loop_
_entity_poly.entity_id
_entity_poly.type
_entity_poly.pdbx_seq_one_letter_code
_entity_poly.pdbx_strand_id
1 'polypeptide(L)'
;MVLTPHPSSLTPVKAACLYLLIAVVFTWPLAAGLSRDIPWDLGDSLLNAWILAWDADHLLRFVSGDVNALKGFWNANIFFPEPLTLAYSEHLIAQAVQILPVYALTGNIIVSYNLLFLSTFVLSGLGTYLFVREVTDSPRAAFAAGLIYAFAPYRVPQFAHLQVLSSQWMPFALYGLRKYFDTRRVAP
;
A
#
# COMPACT_ATOMS: atom_id res chain seq x y z
N MET A 1 24.18 -21.93 26.55
CA MET A 1 24.67 -22.19 25.19
C MET A 1 24.20 -21.01 24.33
N VAL A 2 25.05 -20.01 24.14
CA VAL A 2 24.74 -18.83 23.34
C VAL A 2 24.82 -19.26 21.88
N LEU A 3 23.67 -19.42 21.24
CA LEU A 3 23.59 -19.65 19.79
C LEU A 3 24.03 -18.37 19.10
N THR A 4 25.24 -18.37 18.54
CA THR A 4 25.67 -17.31 17.64
C THR A 4 24.70 -17.23 16.48
N PRO A 5 24.23 -16.02 16.09
CA PRO A 5 23.30 -15.90 14.96
C PRO A 5 23.99 -16.42 13.70
N HIS A 6 23.37 -17.39 13.06
CA HIS A 6 23.84 -17.97 11.79
C HIS A 6 23.87 -16.86 10.73
N PRO A 7 24.97 -16.63 9.97
CA PRO A 7 25.11 -15.53 9.03
C PRO A 7 24.17 -15.57 7.82
N SER A 8 23.26 -16.53 7.76
CA SER A 8 22.24 -16.71 6.71
C SER A 8 20.81 -16.36 7.16
N SER A 9 20.63 -15.63 8.27
CA SER A 9 19.26 -15.28 8.70
C SER A 9 18.60 -14.34 7.69
N LEU A 10 17.38 -14.71 7.26
CA LEU A 10 16.55 -13.87 6.40
C LEU A 10 16.19 -12.59 7.19
N THR A 11 16.81 -11.47 6.84
CA THR A 11 16.52 -10.17 7.48
C THR A 11 15.24 -9.58 6.92
N PRO A 12 14.56 -8.65 7.64
CA PRO A 12 13.38 -7.95 7.12
C PRO A 12 13.61 -7.29 5.75
N VAL A 13 14.80 -6.72 5.54
CA VAL A 13 15.16 -6.09 4.24
C VAL A 13 15.24 -7.14 3.13
N LYS A 14 15.91 -8.29 3.38
CA LYS A 14 15.96 -9.39 2.41
C LYS A 14 14.57 -9.93 2.11
N ALA A 15 13.72 -10.06 3.12
CA ALA A 15 12.34 -10.51 2.94
C ALA A 15 11.54 -9.50 2.08
N ALA A 16 11.66 -8.20 2.34
CA ALA A 16 11.01 -7.15 1.54
C ALA A 16 11.48 -7.17 0.08
N CYS A 17 12.79 -7.31 -0.18
CA CYS A 17 13.33 -7.42 -1.55
C CYS A 17 12.79 -8.67 -2.26
N LEU A 18 12.68 -9.80 -1.56
CA LEU A 18 12.10 -11.02 -2.15
C LEU A 18 10.59 -10.86 -2.44
N TYR A 19 9.83 -10.24 -1.54
CA TYR A 19 8.42 -9.93 -1.80
C TYR A 19 8.27 -8.98 -3.00
N LEU A 20 9.14 -7.98 -3.14
CA LEU A 20 9.13 -7.10 -4.30
C LEU A 20 9.41 -7.86 -5.59
N LEU A 21 10.44 -8.71 -5.61
CA LEU A 21 10.75 -9.54 -6.77
C LEU A 21 9.55 -10.43 -7.15
N ILE A 22 8.93 -11.07 -6.16
CA ILE A 22 7.76 -11.92 -6.38
C ILE A 22 6.58 -11.07 -6.87
N ALA A 23 6.34 -9.88 -6.31
CA ALA A 23 5.28 -8.97 -6.74
C ALA A 23 5.46 -8.56 -8.22
N VAL A 24 6.68 -8.20 -8.63
CA VAL A 24 7.00 -7.85 -10.01
C VAL A 24 6.74 -9.03 -10.97
N VAL A 25 7.17 -10.25 -10.59
CA VAL A 25 6.93 -11.45 -11.40
C VAL A 25 5.44 -11.79 -11.46
N PHE A 26 4.75 -11.72 -10.32
CA PHE A 26 3.34 -12.07 -10.19
C PHE A 26 2.41 -11.12 -10.95
N THR A 27 2.81 -9.86 -11.07
CA THR A 27 2.02 -8.81 -11.76
C THR A 27 2.56 -8.48 -13.15
N TRP A 28 3.47 -9.32 -13.68
CA TRP A 28 4.00 -9.10 -15.03
C TRP A 28 2.87 -9.05 -16.08
N PRO A 29 2.90 -8.10 -17.06
CA PRO A 29 4.02 -7.20 -17.44
C PRO A 29 3.97 -5.77 -16.86
N LEU A 30 3.22 -5.51 -15.78
CA LEU A 30 3.01 -4.17 -15.24
C LEU A 30 4.30 -3.36 -15.06
N ALA A 31 5.38 -4.01 -14.60
CA ALA A 31 6.67 -3.35 -14.37
C ALA A 31 7.29 -2.76 -15.67
N ALA A 32 6.97 -3.31 -16.84
CA ALA A 32 7.43 -2.79 -18.12
C ALA A 32 6.66 -1.54 -18.59
N GLY A 33 5.47 -1.33 -18.03
CA GLY A 33 4.58 -0.22 -18.39
C GLY A 33 4.17 0.66 -17.22
N LEU A 34 5.01 0.77 -16.18
CA LEU A 34 4.68 1.49 -14.93
C LEU A 34 4.09 2.90 -15.10
N SER A 35 4.46 3.61 -16.18
CA SER A 35 4.04 4.99 -16.41
C SER A 35 2.81 5.14 -17.31
N ARG A 36 2.29 4.04 -17.87
CA ARG A 36 1.23 4.07 -18.91
C ARG A 36 0.17 2.99 -18.77
N ASP A 37 0.54 1.84 -18.18
CA ASP A 37 -0.34 0.70 -18.05
C ASP A 37 -0.94 0.67 -16.64
N ILE A 38 -2.17 0.18 -16.49
CA ILE A 38 -2.84 0.04 -15.20
C ILE A 38 -3.18 -1.44 -14.99
N PRO A 39 -3.07 -1.98 -13.75
CA PRO A 39 -3.38 -3.38 -13.51
C PRO A 39 -4.87 -3.64 -13.69
N TRP A 40 -5.19 -4.83 -14.22
CA TRP A 40 -6.54 -5.36 -14.40
C TRP A 40 -7.34 -4.63 -15.48
N ASP A 41 -8.57 -4.20 -15.19
CA ASP A 41 -9.49 -3.58 -16.14
C ASP A 41 -9.45 -2.04 -16.12
N LEU A 42 -10.18 -1.43 -17.05
CA LEU A 42 -10.29 0.03 -17.16
C LEU A 42 -11.46 0.62 -16.38
N GLY A 43 -12.22 -0.19 -15.63
CA GLY A 43 -13.33 0.27 -14.80
C GLY A 43 -12.86 0.85 -13.47
N ASP A 44 -12.89 0.04 -12.40
CA ASP A 44 -12.58 0.47 -11.04
C ASP A 44 -11.13 0.91 -10.88
N SER A 45 -10.19 0.33 -11.65
CA SER A 45 -8.79 0.78 -11.61
C SER A 45 -8.64 2.23 -12.04
N LEU A 46 -9.33 2.68 -13.10
CA LEU A 46 -9.30 4.09 -13.54
C LEU A 46 -10.08 5.00 -12.59
N LEU A 47 -11.22 4.55 -12.05
CA LEU A 47 -11.95 5.28 -11.02
C LEU A 47 -11.06 5.54 -9.81
N ASN A 48 -10.38 4.51 -9.30
CA ASN A 48 -9.46 4.63 -8.19
C ASN A 48 -8.25 5.54 -8.51
N ALA A 49 -7.70 5.45 -9.73
CA ALA A 49 -6.62 6.35 -10.15
C ALA A 49 -7.11 7.82 -10.21
N TRP A 50 -8.33 8.06 -10.67
CA TRP A 50 -8.92 9.39 -10.68
C TRP A 50 -9.17 9.92 -9.26
N ILE A 51 -9.73 9.12 -8.34
CA ILE A 51 -9.91 9.51 -6.93
C ILE A 51 -8.55 9.86 -6.30
N LEU A 52 -7.54 9.03 -6.52
CA LEU A 52 -6.19 9.28 -6.02
C LEU A 52 -5.58 10.56 -6.58
N ALA A 53 -5.81 10.87 -7.86
CA ALA A 53 -5.33 12.11 -8.47
C ALA A 53 -6.01 13.32 -7.86
N TRP A 54 -7.34 13.26 -7.67
CA TRP A 54 -8.11 14.30 -7.02
C TRP A 54 -7.62 14.57 -5.60
N ASP A 55 -7.51 13.52 -4.79
CA ASP A 55 -7.05 13.61 -3.42
C ASP A 55 -5.62 14.15 -3.33
N ALA A 56 -4.70 13.60 -4.15
CA ALA A 56 -3.30 14.00 -4.12
C ALA A 56 -3.09 15.45 -4.58
N ASP A 57 -3.83 15.93 -5.60
CA ASP A 57 -3.77 17.33 -6.03
C ASP A 57 -4.19 18.28 -4.92
N HIS A 58 -5.33 18.00 -4.28
CA HIS A 58 -5.85 18.83 -3.19
C HIS A 58 -4.92 18.83 -1.98
N LEU A 59 -4.38 17.66 -1.61
CA LEU A 59 -3.42 17.53 -0.53
C LEU A 59 -2.11 18.27 -0.85
N LEU A 60 -1.59 18.13 -2.07
CA LEU A 60 -0.36 18.77 -2.49
C LEU A 60 -0.50 20.30 -2.46
N ARG A 61 -1.60 20.83 -2.96
CA ARG A 61 -1.90 22.26 -2.89
C ARG A 61 -2.02 22.73 -1.44
N PHE A 62 -2.71 21.97 -0.59
CA PHE A 62 -2.85 22.30 0.82
C PHE A 62 -1.48 22.35 1.54
N VAL A 63 -0.64 21.34 1.38
CA VAL A 63 0.70 21.33 2.01
C VAL A 63 1.65 22.37 1.41
N SER A 64 1.35 22.83 0.18
CA SER A 64 2.08 23.93 -0.48
C SER A 64 1.61 25.32 -0.04
N GLY A 65 0.64 25.42 0.89
CA GLY A 65 0.18 26.67 1.48
C GLY A 65 -1.17 27.19 0.99
N ASP A 66 -1.85 26.50 0.06
CA ASP A 66 -3.22 26.84 -0.35
C ASP A 66 -4.23 26.28 0.65
N VAL A 67 -4.47 27.01 1.73
CA VAL A 67 -5.44 26.63 2.79
C VAL A 67 -6.87 26.44 2.28
N ASN A 68 -7.20 26.97 1.09
CA ASN A 68 -8.51 26.81 0.48
C ASN A 68 -8.61 25.55 -0.39
N ALA A 69 -7.52 24.85 -0.63
CA ALA A 69 -7.52 23.66 -1.45
C ALA A 69 -8.51 22.58 -0.96
N LEU A 70 -8.73 22.50 0.35
CA LEU A 70 -9.70 21.54 0.92
C LEU A 70 -11.15 22.05 0.91
N LYS A 71 -11.38 23.31 0.54
CA LYS A 71 -12.75 23.80 0.36
C LYS A 71 -13.37 23.17 -0.88
N GLY A 72 -14.53 22.55 -0.71
CA GLY A 72 -15.18 21.83 -1.80
C GLY A 72 -14.53 20.52 -2.19
N PHE A 73 -13.58 20.00 -1.39
CA PHE A 73 -12.88 18.74 -1.63
C PHE A 73 -13.82 17.57 -1.97
N TRP A 74 -14.99 17.51 -1.32
CA TRP A 74 -16.03 16.52 -1.57
C TRP A 74 -16.83 16.74 -2.85
N ASN A 75 -16.76 17.94 -3.45
CA ASN A 75 -17.46 18.30 -4.67
C ASN A 75 -16.57 18.00 -5.89
N ALA A 76 -16.30 16.72 -6.11
CA ALA A 76 -15.48 16.33 -7.25
C ALA A 76 -16.17 16.61 -8.59
N ASN A 77 -15.39 16.73 -9.66
CA ASN A 77 -15.83 17.18 -10.99
C ASN A 77 -16.54 16.07 -11.81
N ILE A 78 -17.35 15.24 -11.14
CA ILE A 78 -18.19 14.22 -11.74
C ILE A 78 -19.64 14.38 -11.30
N PHE A 79 -20.58 13.79 -12.03
CA PHE A 79 -22.01 13.76 -11.73
C PHE A 79 -22.66 15.14 -11.57
N PHE A 80 -22.14 16.17 -12.29
CA PHE A 80 -22.76 17.49 -12.29
C PHE A 80 -24.26 17.42 -12.60
N PRO A 81 -25.16 18.14 -11.87
CA PRO A 81 -24.86 19.20 -10.88
C PRO A 81 -24.83 18.72 -9.42
N GLU A 82 -24.76 17.43 -9.15
CA GLU A 82 -24.86 16.87 -7.80
C GLU A 82 -23.67 17.30 -6.91
N PRO A 83 -23.93 17.74 -5.67
CA PRO A 83 -22.87 18.06 -4.72
C PRO A 83 -22.34 16.80 -4.02
N LEU A 84 -21.18 16.92 -3.37
CA LEU A 84 -20.56 15.89 -2.52
C LEU A 84 -20.29 14.57 -3.25
N THR A 85 -20.01 14.62 -4.53
CA THR A 85 -19.90 13.44 -5.39
C THR A 85 -18.77 12.50 -5.00
N LEU A 86 -17.69 13.01 -4.37
CA LEU A 86 -16.61 12.16 -3.84
C LEU A 86 -17.08 11.27 -2.67
N ALA A 87 -18.16 11.65 -1.98
CA ALA A 87 -18.72 10.87 -0.89
C ALA A 87 -19.61 9.69 -1.35
N TYR A 88 -19.86 9.57 -2.66
CA TYR A 88 -20.70 8.51 -3.22
C TYR A 88 -19.92 7.22 -3.54
N SER A 89 -18.60 7.27 -3.45
CA SER A 89 -17.71 6.15 -3.74
C SER A 89 -16.66 5.98 -2.65
N GLU A 90 -15.69 5.09 -2.89
CA GLU A 90 -14.56 4.87 -1.99
C GLU A 90 -13.72 6.13 -1.87
N HIS A 91 -13.23 6.39 -0.67
CA HIS A 91 -12.33 7.49 -0.39
C HIS A 91 -10.92 6.97 -0.12
N LEU A 92 -9.95 7.39 -0.93
CA LEU A 92 -8.59 6.85 -0.92
C LEU A 92 -7.57 7.79 -0.25
N ILE A 93 -7.99 8.62 0.72
CA ILE A 93 -7.12 9.64 1.34
C ILE A 93 -5.83 9.07 1.95
N ALA A 94 -5.92 7.91 2.61
CA ALA A 94 -4.75 7.27 3.21
C ALA A 94 -3.75 6.79 2.13
N GLN A 95 -4.26 6.32 1.02
CA GLN A 95 -3.48 5.92 -0.15
C GLN A 95 -2.92 7.15 -0.88
N ALA A 96 -3.68 8.22 -0.97
CA ALA A 96 -3.23 9.50 -1.53
C ALA A 96 -2.05 10.07 -0.74
N VAL A 97 -2.09 10.03 0.59
CA VAL A 97 -0.94 10.43 1.43
C VAL A 97 0.30 9.57 1.13
N GLN A 98 0.14 8.26 0.90
CA GLN A 98 1.26 7.37 0.59
C GLN A 98 1.91 7.69 -0.76
N ILE A 99 1.12 8.05 -1.77
CA ILE A 99 1.64 8.36 -3.11
C ILE A 99 2.12 9.80 -3.24
N LEU A 100 1.80 10.68 -2.30
CA LEU A 100 2.06 12.12 -2.41
C LEU A 100 3.50 12.46 -2.82
N PRO A 101 4.55 11.84 -2.24
CA PRO A 101 5.93 12.11 -2.66
C PRO A 101 6.20 11.73 -4.12
N VAL A 102 5.69 10.59 -4.57
CA VAL A 102 5.88 10.13 -5.95
C VAL A 102 5.11 11.02 -6.92
N TYR A 103 3.86 11.35 -6.58
CA TYR A 103 3.03 12.24 -7.41
C TYR A 103 3.62 13.64 -7.51
N ALA A 104 4.11 14.20 -6.40
CA ALA A 104 4.77 15.51 -6.39
C ALA A 104 6.04 15.55 -7.27
N LEU A 105 6.79 14.45 -7.33
CA LEU A 105 8.03 14.37 -8.13
C LEU A 105 7.78 14.09 -9.61
N THR A 106 6.75 13.31 -9.93
CA THR A 106 6.55 12.80 -11.30
C THR A 106 5.39 13.48 -12.04
N GLY A 107 4.42 14.03 -11.33
CA GLY A 107 3.14 14.49 -11.91
C GLY A 107 2.33 13.36 -12.57
N ASN A 108 2.76 12.10 -12.44
CA ASN A 108 2.15 10.97 -13.14
C ASN A 108 1.37 10.08 -12.17
N ILE A 109 0.05 10.15 -12.25
CA ILE A 109 -0.82 9.36 -11.38
C ILE A 109 -0.72 7.87 -11.65
N ILE A 110 -0.43 7.45 -12.88
CA ILE A 110 -0.30 6.02 -13.23
C ILE A 110 0.93 5.41 -12.57
N VAL A 111 2.08 6.11 -12.60
CA VAL A 111 3.27 5.69 -11.83
C VAL A 111 2.95 5.57 -10.35
N SER A 112 2.29 6.59 -9.80
CA SER A 112 1.96 6.66 -8.37
C SER A 112 1.02 5.52 -7.96
N TYR A 113 -0.01 5.27 -8.76
CA TYR A 113 -0.96 4.16 -8.59
C TYR A 113 -0.22 2.82 -8.62
N ASN A 114 0.61 2.58 -9.63
CA ASN A 114 1.30 1.31 -9.82
C ASN A 114 2.33 1.03 -8.72
N LEU A 115 3.05 2.04 -8.26
CA LEU A 115 3.96 1.89 -7.13
C LEU A 115 3.21 1.61 -5.82
N LEU A 116 2.06 2.27 -5.60
CA LEU A 116 1.18 1.95 -4.48
C LEU A 116 0.66 0.52 -4.58
N PHE A 117 0.14 0.11 -5.74
CA PHE A 117 -0.34 -1.25 -6.00
C PHE A 117 0.73 -2.30 -5.67
N LEU A 118 1.94 -2.17 -6.20
CA LEU A 118 3.06 -3.07 -5.89
C LEU A 118 3.43 -3.04 -4.41
N SER A 119 3.40 -1.86 -3.78
CA SER A 119 3.71 -1.71 -2.35
C SER A 119 2.73 -2.46 -1.46
N THR A 120 1.47 -2.66 -1.88
CA THR A 120 0.49 -3.41 -1.09
C THR A 120 0.92 -4.87 -0.87
N PHE A 121 1.59 -5.50 -1.84
CA PHE A 121 2.13 -6.85 -1.71
C PHE A 121 3.35 -6.87 -0.79
N VAL A 122 4.28 -5.96 -1.04
CA VAL A 122 5.54 -5.89 -0.28
C VAL A 122 5.26 -5.61 1.20
N LEU A 123 4.43 -4.60 1.48
CA LEU A 123 4.11 -4.21 2.85
C LEU A 123 3.24 -5.25 3.56
N SER A 124 2.29 -5.90 2.86
CA SER A 124 1.52 -7.02 3.41
C SER A 124 2.44 -8.18 3.83
N GLY A 125 3.37 -8.56 2.95
CA GLY A 125 4.36 -9.60 3.26
C GLY A 125 5.28 -9.20 4.40
N LEU A 126 5.82 -7.99 4.38
CA LEU A 126 6.74 -7.48 5.40
C LEU A 126 6.07 -7.35 6.76
N GLY A 127 4.87 -6.77 6.83
CA GLY A 127 4.11 -6.62 8.08
C GLY A 127 3.82 -7.98 8.72
N THR A 128 3.38 -8.95 7.90
CA THR A 128 3.15 -10.32 8.35
C THR A 128 4.45 -11.00 8.76
N TYR A 129 5.54 -10.80 8.01
CA TYR A 129 6.86 -11.29 8.37
C TYR A 129 7.30 -10.80 9.75
N LEU A 130 7.19 -9.50 10.01
CA LEU A 130 7.58 -8.90 11.29
C LEU A 130 6.74 -9.46 12.43
N PHE A 131 5.42 -9.53 12.25
CA PHE A 131 4.51 -10.06 13.26
C PHE A 131 4.77 -11.54 13.57
N VAL A 132 4.82 -12.39 12.56
CA VAL A 132 5.02 -13.83 12.76
C VAL A 132 6.42 -14.13 13.29
N ARG A 133 7.45 -13.41 12.86
CA ARG A 133 8.80 -13.55 13.42
C ARG A 133 8.84 -13.22 14.90
N GLU A 134 8.11 -12.20 15.34
CA GLU A 134 8.01 -11.83 16.75
C GLU A 134 7.33 -12.93 17.59
N VAL A 135 6.33 -13.60 17.01
CA VAL A 135 5.56 -14.62 17.72
C VAL A 135 6.29 -15.98 17.76
N THR A 136 7.01 -16.32 16.67
CA THR A 136 7.58 -17.67 16.47
C THR A 136 9.09 -17.76 16.57
N ASP A 137 9.78 -16.62 16.57
CA ASP A 137 11.24 -16.49 16.45
C ASP A 137 11.85 -17.25 15.24
N SER A 138 11.01 -17.55 14.25
CA SER A 138 11.41 -18.29 13.05
C SER A 138 11.33 -17.44 11.78
N PRO A 139 12.47 -16.98 11.23
CA PRO A 139 12.48 -16.21 9.98
C PRO A 139 11.88 -16.94 8.77
N ARG A 140 12.01 -18.29 8.74
CA ARG A 140 11.46 -19.09 7.64
C ARG A 140 9.93 -19.20 7.72
N ALA A 141 9.39 -19.47 8.91
CA ALA A 141 7.94 -19.48 9.12
C ALA A 141 7.33 -18.11 8.85
N ALA A 142 7.99 -17.04 9.31
CA ALA A 142 7.59 -15.66 9.06
C ALA A 142 7.54 -15.31 7.57
N PHE A 143 8.55 -15.73 6.81
CA PHE A 143 8.57 -15.50 5.36
C PHE A 143 7.46 -16.26 4.64
N ALA A 144 7.25 -17.53 4.98
CA ALA A 144 6.15 -18.32 4.41
C ALA A 144 4.77 -17.71 4.72
N ALA A 145 4.54 -17.27 5.95
CA ALA A 145 3.32 -16.60 6.35
C ALA A 145 3.11 -15.29 5.56
N GLY A 146 4.17 -14.50 5.37
CA GLY A 146 4.14 -13.28 4.56
C GLY A 146 3.78 -13.55 3.11
N LEU A 147 4.30 -14.64 2.51
CA LEU A 147 3.92 -15.07 1.16
C LEU A 147 2.43 -15.42 1.06
N ILE A 148 1.94 -16.22 2.00
CA ILE A 148 0.54 -16.65 2.03
C ILE A 148 -0.39 -15.45 2.14
N TYR A 149 -0.08 -14.49 3.00
CA TYR A 149 -0.91 -13.30 3.20
C TYR A 149 -0.83 -12.33 2.02
N ALA A 150 0.40 -12.01 1.55
CA ALA A 150 0.62 -11.03 0.50
C ALA A 150 0.11 -11.50 -0.87
N PHE A 151 0.19 -12.81 -1.17
CA PHE A 151 -0.14 -13.37 -2.47
C PHE A 151 -1.32 -14.36 -2.39
N ALA A 152 -2.21 -14.18 -1.41
CA ALA A 152 -3.42 -14.99 -1.29
C ALA A 152 -4.24 -14.93 -2.59
N PRO A 153 -4.76 -16.06 -3.10
CA PRO A 153 -5.54 -16.11 -4.35
C PRO A 153 -6.73 -15.15 -4.39
N TYR A 154 -7.33 -14.87 -3.24
CA TYR A 154 -8.37 -13.87 -3.05
C TYR A 154 -7.98 -12.47 -3.56
N ARG A 155 -6.69 -12.11 -3.52
CA ARG A 155 -6.23 -10.77 -3.95
C ARG A 155 -6.27 -10.57 -5.47
N VAL A 156 -6.22 -11.65 -6.25
CA VAL A 156 -6.20 -11.57 -7.72
C VAL A 156 -7.48 -10.91 -8.28
N PRO A 157 -8.71 -11.37 -7.95
CA PRO A 157 -9.92 -10.71 -8.40
C PRO A 157 -10.12 -9.30 -7.81
N GLN A 158 -9.28 -8.90 -6.84
CA GLN A 158 -9.31 -7.58 -6.21
C GLN A 158 -8.30 -6.59 -6.81
N PHE A 159 -7.63 -6.91 -7.91
CA PHE A 159 -6.61 -6.04 -8.51
C PHE A 159 -7.14 -4.65 -8.90
N ALA A 160 -8.39 -4.55 -9.26
CA ALA A 160 -9.07 -3.28 -9.51
C ALA A 160 -9.42 -2.49 -8.23
N HIS A 161 -9.49 -3.17 -7.07
CA HIS A 161 -9.97 -2.59 -5.81
C HIS A 161 -8.80 -2.26 -4.88
N LEU A 162 -8.13 -1.15 -5.15
CA LEU A 162 -6.93 -0.74 -4.42
C LEU A 162 -7.17 -0.57 -2.91
N GLN A 163 -8.37 -0.12 -2.50
CA GLN A 163 -8.79 -0.03 -1.10
C GLN A 163 -8.80 -1.39 -0.40
N VAL A 164 -9.20 -2.45 -1.10
CA VAL A 164 -9.20 -3.83 -0.58
C VAL A 164 -7.77 -4.37 -0.48
N LEU A 165 -6.94 -4.10 -1.49
CA LEU A 165 -5.53 -4.47 -1.49
C LEU A 165 -4.73 -3.78 -0.39
N SER A 166 -5.17 -2.60 0.07
CA SER A 166 -4.51 -1.80 1.11
C SER A 166 -4.65 -2.38 2.53
N SER A 167 -4.82 -3.69 2.64
CA SER A 167 -4.88 -4.42 3.92
C SER A 167 -3.53 -4.59 4.62
N GLN A 168 -2.45 -4.06 4.05
CA GLN A 168 -1.08 -4.14 4.61
C GLN A 168 -0.93 -3.57 6.02
N TRP A 169 -1.76 -2.62 6.41
CA TRP A 169 -1.68 -1.98 7.72
C TRP A 169 -2.14 -2.89 8.87
N MET A 170 -2.97 -3.90 8.59
CA MET A 170 -3.46 -4.83 9.60
C MET A 170 -2.33 -5.64 10.26
N PRO A 171 -1.42 -6.32 9.54
CA PRO A 171 -0.32 -7.04 10.19
C PRO A 171 0.67 -6.11 10.90
N PHE A 172 0.90 -4.87 10.42
CA PHE A 172 1.70 -3.90 11.15
C PHE A 172 1.02 -3.48 12.47
N ALA A 173 -0.29 -3.28 12.46
CA ALA A 173 -1.05 -2.97 13.68
C ALA A 173 -0.97 -4.12 14.71
N LEU A 174 -1.09 -5.37 14.25
CA LEU A 174 -0.93 -6.56 15.10
C LEU A 174 0.49 -6.65 15.66
N TYR A 175 1.51 -6.38 14.85
CA TYR A 175 2.90 -6.33 15.30
C TYR A 175 3.12 -5.25 16.35
N GLY A 176 2.63 -4.03 16.10
CA GLY A 176 2.72 -2.92 17.06
C GLY A 176 2.02 -3.21 18.37
N LEU A 177 0.80 -3.79 18.30
CA LEU A 177 0.02 -4.19 19.47
C LEU A 177 0.77 -5.25 20.30
N ARG A 178 1.35 -6.27 19.64
CA ARG A 178 2.17 -7.28 20.28
C ARG A 178 3.34 -6.65 21.03
N LYS A 179 4.10 -5.76 20.37
CA LYS A 179 5.21 -5.02 20.99
C LYS A 179 4.77 -4.18 22.18
N TYR A 180 3.63 -3.52 22.05
CA TYR A 180 3.09 -2.72 23.17
C TYR A 180 2.79 -3.58 24.39
N PHE A 181 2.14 -4.74 24.24
CA PHE A 181 1.85 -5.61 25.38
C PHE A 181 3.13 -6.19 26.03
N ASP A 182 4.15 -6.49 25.24
CA ASP A 182 5.41 -7.02 25.78
C ASP A 182 6.25 -5.94 26.49
N THR A 183 6.29 -4.71 25.96
CA THR A 183 7.15 -3.65 26.47
C THR A 183 6.42 -2.59 27.28
N ARG A 184 5.10 -2.49 27.13
CA ARG A 184 4.22 -1.40 27.61
C ARG A 184 4.67 -0.02 27.12
N ARG A 185 5.36 0.05 25.99
CA ARG A 185 5.79 1.29 25.32
C ARG A 185 5.00 1.50 24.04
N VAL A 186 4.56 2.74 23.81
CA VAL A 186 3.75 3.11 22.63
C VAL A 186 4.61 3.23 21.37
N ALA A 187 5.92 3.44 21.52
CA ALA A 187 6.88 3.44 20.42
C ALA A 187 8.08 2.55 20.75
N PRO A 188 8.65 1.87 19.78
CA PRO A 188 9.91 1.15 19.94
C PRO A 188 11.06 2.10 20.12
#